data_1dcd388f0665ee79e426c42098759424
#
_entry.id   1dcd388f0665ee79e426c42098759424
#
_cell.length_a   1.000
_cell.length_b   1.000
_cell.length_c   1.000
_cell.angle_alpha   90.00
_cell.angle_beta   90.00
_cell.angle_gamma   90.00
#
_symmetry.space_group_name_H-M   'P 1'
#
loop_
_entity.id
_entity.type
_entity.pdbx_description
1 polymer ?
#
loop_
_entity_poly.entity_id
_entity_poly.type
_entity_poly.pdbx_seq_one_letter_code
_entity_poly.pdbx_strand_id
1 'polypeptide(L)'
;FQDEVKTPDIPENPTRILGLDPGLDNFLTALTNFSSTPFIIDGHWLKSINQNFNRRRAALMSELTKGMDSTKSVKNSARLNRISKKRACRIDNFFYKAAHYIVDFCLKNKVEVIVCGHNKDQKQEINLGANNNQHFVSIPYTRFFWILTCVAAKAGIPVIETEESYTSKASLIDKDPIPVYKEGDRLEYHFSGKRISRGQYESKEGTIMNADVNGAGNIIRKVYPNAFDGVTDFSYTNKTVIRVTREVLCHAKHKKKHARPQRKRGMNR
;
A
#
# COMPACT_ATOMS: atom_id res chain seq x y z
N PHE A 1 13.60 13.28 20.87
CA PHE A 1 13.78 11.85 21.18
C PHE A 1 13.64 11.09 19.86
N GLN A 2 14.77 10.63 19.30
CA GLN A 2 14.81 9.65 18.21
C GLN A 2 14.98 8.30 18.91
N ASP A 3 13.88 7.59 19.13
CA ASP A 3 13.96 6.18 19.48
C ASP A 3 14.44 5.45 18.22
N GLU A 4 15.64 4.88 18.26
CA GLU A 4 16.11 3.94 17.25
C GLU A 4 15.19 2.72 17.28
N VAL A 5 14.30 2.63 16.32
CA VAL A 5 13.46 1.44 16.14
C VAL A 5 14.37 0.34 15.57
N LYS A 6 14.78 -0.62 16.41
CA LYS A 6 15.47 -1.83 15.92
C LYS A 6 14.57 -2.54 14.91
N THR A 7 15.07 -2.68 13.71
CA THR A 7 14.40 -3.51 12.68
C THR A 7 14.48 -4.96 13.12
N PRO A 8 13.36 -5.70 13.17
CA PRO A 8 13.37 -7.12 13.47
C PRO A 8 14.16 -7.91 12.41
N ASP A 9 14.71 -9.05 12.80
CA ASP A 9 15.41 -9.94 11.88
C ASP A 9 14.44 -10.48 10.83
N ILE A 10 14.91 -10.55 9.60
CA ILE A 10 14.13 -11.08 8.47
C ILE A 10 14.21 -12.62 8.52
N PRO A 11 13.07 -13.33 8.62
CA PRO A 11 13.07 -14.78 8.63
C PRO A 11 13.49 -15.33 7.26
N GLU A 12 14.37 -16.34 7.25
CA GLU A 12 14.80 -16.98 6.01
C GLU A 12 13.68 -17.77 5.33
N ASN A 13 12.89 -18.50 6.11
CA ASN A 13 11.82 -19.38 5.63
C ASN A 13 10.49 -19.11 6.37
N PRO A 14 9.87 -17.94 6.19
CA PRO A 14 8.61 -17.63 6.84
C PRO A 14 7.47 -18.50 6.30
N THR A 15 6.62 -18.97 7.20
CA THR A 15 5.45 -19.77 6.83
C THR A 15 4.23 -18.89 6.56
N ARG A 16 4.18 -17.69 7.15
CA ARG A 16 3.03 -16.78 7.06
C ARG A 16 3.46 -15.38 6.62
N ILE A 17 3.19 -15.09 5.36
CA ILE A 17 3.65 -13.90 4.66
C ILE A 17 2.45 -13.05 4.25
N LEU A 18 2.56 -11.74 4.37
CA LEU A 18 1.63 -10.77 3.80
C LEU A 18 2.31 -10.00 2.66
N GLY A 19 1.74 -10.06 1.46
CA GLY A 19 2.13 -9.23 0.31
C GLY A 19 1.26 -7.99 0.21
N LEU A 20 1.88 -6.86 -0.11
CA LEU A 20 1.22 -5.56 -0.31
C LEU A 20 1.57 -5.02 -1.70
N ASP A 21 0.54 -4.81 -2.51
CA ASP A 21 0.63 -4.18 -3.84
C ASP A 21 0.09 -2.75 -3.77
N PRO A 22 0.93 -1.71 -3.93
CA PRO A 22 0.49 -0.32 -3.92
C PRO A 22 -0.17 0.08 -5.24
N GLY A 23 -1.26 0.81 -5.15
CA GLY A 23 -2.01 1.27 -6.32
C GLY A 23 -2.65 2.65 -6.13
N LEU A 24 -3.25 3.19 -7.16
CA LEU A 24 -3.85 4.53 -7.16
C LEU A 24 -5.28 4.58 -6.63
N ASP A 25 -6.15 3.74 -7.17
CA ASP A 25 -7.56 3.64 -6.76
C ASP A 25 -7.68 2.78 -5.52
N ASN A 26 -6.99 1.68 -5.54
CA ASN A 26 -6.72 0.82 -4.40
C ASN A 26 -5.37 1.26 -3.83
N PHE A 27 -5.37 1.96 -2.69
CA PHE A 27 -4.12 2.44 -2.08
C PHE A 27 -3.15 1.30 -1.81
N LEU A 28 -3.67 0.18 -1.30
CA LEU A 28 -2.93 -1.06 -1.11
C LEU A 28 -3.87 -2.23 -1.30
N THR A 29 -3.42 -3.24 -2.01
CA THR A 29 -4.05 -4.57 -2.04
C THR A 29 -3.20 -5.55 -1.27
N ALA A 30 -3.82 -6.33 -0.40
CA ALA A 30 -3.15 -7.24 0.50
C ALA A 30 -3.59 -8.68 0.25
N LEU A 31 -2.62 -9.58 0.14
CA LEU A 31 -2.80 -11.03 0.04
C LEU A 31 -1.83 -11.75 0.97
N THR A 32 -2.26 -12.87 1.53
CA THR A 32 -1.39 -13.78 2.29
C THR A 32 -1.11 -15.05 1.49
N ASN A 33 0.00 -15.72 1.81
CA ASN A 33 0.34 -17.03 1.22
C ASN A 33 -0.43 -18.21 1.86
N PHE A 34 -1.37 -17.91 2.75
CA PHE A 34 -2.26 -18.90 3.39
C PHE A 34 -3.71 -18.49 3.20
N SER A 35 -4.65 -19.43 3.43
CA SER A 35 -6.09 -19.18 3.25
C SER A 35 -6.60 -18.07 4.18
N SER A 36 -6.68 -16.86 3.64
CA SER A 36 -7.24 -15.68 4.29
C SER A 36 -7.88 -14.78 3.23
N THR A 37 -8.98 -14.13 3.58
CA THR A 37 -9.66 -13.22 2.64
C THR A 37 -8.77 -12.03 2.33
N PRO A 38 -8.46 -11.76 1.04
CA PRO A 38 -7.72 -10.58 0.64
C PRO A 38 -8.45 -9.29 1.02
N PHE A 39 -7.71 -8.22 1.26
CA PHE A 39 -8.31 -6.92 1.51
C PHE A 39 -7.66 -5.80 0.70
N ILE A 40 -8.44 -4.75 0.45
CA ILE A 40 -8.01 -3.55 -0.24
C ILE A 40 -8.22 -2.36 0.69
N ILE A 41 -7.18 -1.55 0.89
CA ILE A 41 -7.31 -0.24 1.53
C ILE A 41 -7.66 0.78 0.44
N ASP A 42 -8.82 1.41 0.59
CA ASP A 42 -9.37 2.35 -0.39
C ASP A 42 -8.54 3.65 -0.48
N GLY A 43 -8.13 4.02 -1.70
CA GLY A 43 -7.35 5.22 -2.01
C GLY A 43 -8.16 6.48 -2.33
N HIS A 44 -9.47 6.38 -2.49
CA HIS A 44 -10.32 7.51 -2.90
C HIS A 44 -10.23 8.71 -1.96
N TRP A 45 -10.06 8.46 -0.65
CA TRP A 45 -9.85 9.54 0.31
C TRP A 45 -8.56 10.33 0.07
N LEU A 46 -7.45 9.66 -0.24
CA LEU A 46 -6.19 10.32 -0.59
C LEU A 46 -6.33 11.14 -1.86
N LYS A 47 -7.01 10.60 -2.87
CA LYS A 47 -7.32 11.35 -4.10
C LYS A 47 -8.12 12.61 -3.81
N SER A 48 -9.17 12.51 -2.99
CA SER A 48 -10.00 13.65 -2.58
C SER A 48 -9.18 14.74 -1.86
N ILE A 49 -8.27 14.36 -0.96
CA ILE A 49 -7.35 15.31 -0.28
C ILE A 49 -6.49 16.04 -1.32
N ASN A 50 -5.91 15.31 -2.26
CA ASN A 50 -5.01 15.87 -3.27
C ASN A 50 -5.75 16.77 -4.26
N GLN A 51 -6.92 16.37 -4.74
CA GLN A 51 -7.75 17.19 -5.62
C GLN A 51 -8.17 18.51 -4.93
N ASN A 52 -8.61 18.43 -3.69
CA ASN A 52 -8.97 19.63 -2.92
C ASN A 52 -7.76 20.56 -2.71
N PHE A 53 -6.61 19.99 -2.40
CA PHE A 53 -5.36 20.75 -2.28
C PHE A 53 -4.99 21.43 -3.59
N ASN A 54 -4.98 20.69 -4.71
CA ASN A 54 -4.61 21.23 -6.02
C ASN A 54 -5.53 22.38 -6.45
N ARG A 55 -6.86 22.23 -6.27
CA ARG A 55 -7.84 23.30 -6.55
C ARG A 55 -7.57 24.54 -5.70
N ARG A 56 -7.36 24.37 -4.40
CA ARG A 56 -7.09 25.51 -3.49
C ARG A 56 -5.74 26.17 -3.78
N ARG A 57 -4.73 25.36 -4.11
CA ARG A 57 -3.41 25.87 -4.49
C ARG A 57 -3.49 26.69 -5.78
N ALA A 58 -4.20 26.20 -6.80
CA ALA A 58 -4.39 26.90 -8.06
C ALA A 58 -5.08 28.25 -7.87
N ALA A 59 -6.19 28.28 -7.14
CA ALA A 59 -6.91 29.53 -6.81
C ALA A 59 -6.01 30.53 -6.09
N LEU A 60 -5.26 30.08 -5.06
CA LEU A 60 -4.37 30.94 -4.30
C LEU A 60 -3.18 31.44 -5.14
N MET A 61 -2.64 30.60 -6.02
CA MET A 61 -1.60 31.02 -6.95
C MET A 61 -2.11 32.08 -7.91
N SER A 62 -3.31 31.93 -8.47
CA SER A 62 -3.95 32.92 -9.33
C SER A 62 -4.13 34.29 -8.63
N GLU A 63 -4.55 34.27 -7.34
CA GLU A 63 -4.63 35.50 -6.55
C GLU A 63 -3.24 36.17 -6.37
N LEU A 64 -2.23 35.37 -6.02
CA LEU A 64 -0.89 35.87 -5.70
C LEU A 64 -0.12 36.37 -6.91
N THR A 65 -0.43 35.84 -8.10
CA THR A 65 0.25 36.25 -9.37
C THR A 65 -0.53 37.32 -10.14
N LYS A 66 -1.69 37.74 -9.65
CA LYS A 66 -2.51 38.76 -10.30
C LYS A 66 -1.74 40.08 -10.39
N GLY A 67 -1.56 40.56 -11.63
CA GLY A 67 -0.81 41.81 -11.91
C GLY A 67 0.73 41.66 -11.82
N MET A 68 1.25 40.46 -11.68
CA MET A 68 2.70 40.22 -11.73
C MET A 68 3.16 39.94 -13.16
N ASP A 69 4.38 40.36 -13.48
CA ASP A 69 5.05 40.02 -14.72
C ASP A 69 5.19 38.48 -14.83
N SER A 70 5.01 37.94 -16.05
CA SER A 70 5.10 36.49 -16.35
C SER A 70 6.48 35.88 -15.99
N THR A 71 7.50 36.71 -15.89
CA THR A 71 8.88 36.30 -15.48
C THR A 71 9.01 36.12 -13.97
N LYS A 72 8.09 36.66 -13.15
CA LYS A 72 8.11 36.59 -11.70
C LYS A 72 7.25 35.42 -11.21
N SER A 73 7.81 34.54 -10.39
CA SER A 73 7.09 33.44 -9.77
C SER A 73 6.98 33.60 -8.26
N VAL A 74 5.79 33.38 -7.71
CA VAL A 74 5.59 33.30 -6.25
C VAL A 74 6.06 31.95 -5.78
N LYS A 75 7.26 31.88 -5.17
CA LYS A 75 7.81 30.62 -4.65
C LYS A 75 7.16 30.17 -3.35
N ASN A 76 6.73 31.11 -2.49
CA ASN A 76 6.23 30.79 -1.15
C ASN A 76 5.29 31.87 -0.60
N SER A 77 4.31 31.46 0.20
CA SER A 77 3.50 32.35 1.03
C SER A 77 3.01 31.61 2.29
N ALA A 78 2.71 32.36 3.36
CA ALA A 78 2.17 31.79 4.60
C ALA A 78 0.87 31.00 4.36
N ARG A 79 0.02 31.45 3.42
CA ARG A 79 -1.22 30.74 3.02
C ARG A 79 -0.92 29.44 2.29
N LEU A 80 0.05 29.42 1.34
CA LEU A 80 0.49 28.20 0.64
C LEU A 80 1.06 27.19 1.62
N ASN A 81 1.91 27.62 2.55
CA ASN A 81 2.48 26.75 3.57
C ASN A 81 1.40 26.14 4.47
N ARG A 82 0.39 26.93 4.88
CA ARG A 82 -0.71 26.42 5.69
C ARG A 82 -1.51 25.34 5.01
N ILE A 83 -1.88 25.49 3.72
CA ILE A 83 -2.62 24.46 2.99
C ILE A 83 -1.78 23.23 2.73
N SER A 84 -0.47 23.37 2.45
CA SER A 84 0.48 22.28 2.27
C SER A 84 0.64 21.47 3.56
N LYS A 85 0.86 22.13 4.71
CA LYS A 85 0.94 21.49 6.02
C LYS A 85 -0.35 20.74 6.36
N LYS A 86 -1.52 21.35 6.11
CA LYS A 86 -2.82 20.70 6.35
C LYS A 86 -3.01 19.44 5.49
N ARG A 87 -2.57 19.47 4.22
CA ARG A 87 -2.56 18.30 3.35
C ARG A 87 -1.66 17.21 3.92
N ALA A 88 -0.40 17.52 4.24
CA ALA A 88 0.55 16.56 4.77
C ALA A 88 0.03 15.88 6.05
N CYS A 89 -0.47 16.64 7.02
CA CYS A 89 -1.04 16.09 8.25
C CYS A 89 -2.24 15.15 8.00
N ARG A 90 -3.08 15.42 6.98
CA ARG A 90 -4.22 14.55 6.63
C ARG A 90 -3.75 13.25 6.00
N ILE A 91 -2.75 13.30 5.13
CA ILE A 91 -2.14 12.13 4.50
C ILE A 91 -1.46 11.27 5.56
N ASP A 92 -0.64 11.88 6.43
CA ASP A 92 0.02 11.17 7.52
C ASP A 92 -0.97 10.48 8.46
N ASN A 93 -2.06 11.15 8.82
CA ASN A 93 -3.11 10.54 9.65
C ASN A 93 -3.73 9.31 8.99
N PHE A 94 -3.94 9.35 7.67
CA PHE A 94 -4.41 8.18 6.92
C PHE A 94 -3.37 7.07 6.93
N PHE A 95 -2.10 7.39 6.68
CA PHE A 95 -1.00 6.43 6.64
C PHE A 95 -0.82 5.71 7.98
N TYR A 96 -0.83 6.44 9.09
CA TYR A 96 -0.76 5.81 10.42
C TYR A 96 -1.94 4.87 10.68
N LYS A 97 -3.16 5.24 10.27
CA LYS A 97 -4.33 4.37 10.42
C LYS A 97 -4.22 3.12 9.55
N ALA A 98 -3.79 3.25 8.31
CA ALA A 98 -3.56 2.13 7.39
C ALA A 98 -2.47 1.20 7.94
N ALA A 99 -1.33 1.73 8.38
CA ALA A 99 -0.24 0.95 8.96
C ALA A 99 -0.69 0.17 10.21
N HIS A 100 -1.43 0.81 11.12
CA HIS A 100 -1.97 0.13 12.29
C HIS A 100 -2.98 -0.96 11.93
N TYR A 101 -3.84 -0.72 10.93
CA TYR A 101 -4.78 -1.73 10.45
C TYR A 101 -4.04 -2.96 9.91
N ILE A 102 -3.00 -2.75 9.09
CA ILE A 102 -2.17 -3.82 8.53
C ILE A 102 -1.48 -4.60 9.65
N VAL A 103 -0.84 -3.92 10.60
CA VAL A 103 -0.13 -4.58 11.70
C VAL A 103 -1.10 -5.31 12.65
N ASP A 104 -2.29 -4.74 12.94
CA ASP A 104 -3.34 -5.44 13.71
C ASP A 104 -3.83 -6.71 12.97
N PHE A 105 -3.92 -6.67 11.63
CA PHE A 105 -4.22 -7.86 10.81
C PHE A 105 -3.09 -8.89 10.91
N CYS A 106 -1.85 -8.47 10.79
CA CYS A 106 -0.67 -9.34 10.90
C CYS A 106 -0.61 -10.06 12.26
N LEU A 107 -0.79 -9.32 13.35
CA LEU A 107 -0.79 -9.89 14.71
C LEU A 107 -1.90 -10.92 14.92
N LYS A 108 -3.11 -10.64 14.42
CA LYS A 108 -4.25 -11.58 14.51
C LYS A 108 -3.99 -12.87 13.73
N ASN A 109 -3.34 -12.77 12.59
CA ASN A 109 -3.09 -13.88 11.69
C ASN A 109 -1.68 -14.47 11.85
N LYS A 110 -0.90 -14.05 12.85
CA LYS A 110 0.46 -14.51 13.11
C LYS A 110 1.36 -14.40 11.87
N VAL A 111 1.25 -13.30 11.13
CA VAL A 111 2.12 -13.00 9.99
C VAL A 111 3.53 -12.72 10.49
N GLU A 112 4.52 -13.38 9.89
CA GLU A 112 5.93 -13.32 10.28
C GLU A 112 6.70 -12.22 9.54
N VAL A 113 6.28 -11.90 8.30
CA VAL A 113 6.92 -10.88 7.47
C VAL A 113 5.93 -10.21 6.52
N ILE A 114 6.13 -8.93 6.28
CA ILE A 114 5.39 -8.14 5.29
C ILE A 114 6.31 -7.88 4.10
N VAL A 115 5.85 -8.19 2.89
CA VAL A 115 6.55 -7.88 1.63
C VAL A 115 5.78 -6.81 0.88
N CYS A 116 6.42 -5.69 0.59
CA CYS A 116 5.82 -4.56 -0.11
C CYS A 116 6.43 -4.41 -1.49
N GLY A 117 5.61 -4.29 -2.52
CA GLY A 117 6.05 -3.81 -3.82
C GLY A 117 6.39 -2.32 -3.75
N HIS A 118 7.54 -1.92 -4.24
CA HIS A 118 7.92 -0.53 -4.30
C HIS A 118 8.98 -0.25 -5.37
N ASN A 119 8.55 0.37 -6.45
CA ASN A 119 9.47 0.83 -7.47
C ASN A 119 9.95 2.25 -7.14
N LYS A 120 11.16 2.35 -6.60
CA LYS A 120 11.76 3.64 -6.18
C LYS A 120 11.97 4.60 -7.37
N ASP A 121 12.22 4.07 -8.57
CA ASP A 121 12.62 4.83 -9.74
C ASP A 121 11.52 5.07 -10.79
N GLN A 122 10.37 4.42 -10.66
CA GLN A 122 9.26 4.52 -11.64
C GLN A 122 8.63 5.93 -11.79
N LYS A 123 8.99 6.88 -10.94
CA LYS A 123 8.42 8.24 -10.97
C LYS A 123 8.87 9.09 -12.16
N GLN A 124 9.91 8.69 -12.87
CA GLN A 124 10.51 9.55 -13.92
C GLN A 124 10.02 9.21 -15.34
N GLU A 125 9.53 8.00 -15.61
CA GLU A 125 9.25 7.56 -16.98
C GLU A 125 7.82 7.12 -17.28
N ILE A 126 6.91 7.03 -16.30
CA ILE A 126 5.55 6.57 -16.57
C ILE A 126 4.69 7.73 -17.10
N ASN A 127 4.47 7.75 -18.40
CA ASN A 127 3.49 8.65 -19.03
C ASN A 127 2.08 8.02 -18.98
N LEU A 128 1.43 8.09 -17.82
CA LEU A 128 0.04 7.65 -17.63
C LEU A 128 -1.01 8.68 -18.10
N GLY A 129 -0.56 9.73 -18.80
CA GLY A 129 -1.36 10.91 -19.13
C GLY A 129 -1.34 11.96 -18.00
N ALA A 130 -1.48 13.24 -18.35
CA ALA A 130 -1.28 14.37 -17.42
C ALA A 130 -2.09 14.27 -16.11
N ASN A 131 -3.35 13.81 -16.18
CA ASN A 131 -4.22 13.67 -15.01
C ASN A 131 -3.78 12.52 -14.08
N ASN A 132 -3.42 11.37 -14.63
CA ASN A 132 -3.01 10.22 -13.84
C ASN A 132 -1.62 10.43 -13.24
N ASN A 133 -0.68 11.02 -13.98
CA ASN A 133 0.64 11.39 -13.47
C ASN A 133 0.53 12.35 -12.28
N GLN A 134 -0.34 13.36 -12.37
CA GLN A 134 -0.58 14.31 -11.27
C GLN A 134 -1.14 13.62 -10.01
N HIS A 135 -1.99 12.60 -10.18
CA HIS A 135 -2.55 11.84 -9.07
C HIS A 135 -1.54 10.88 -8.45
N PHE A 136 -0.75 10.20 -9.28
CA PHE A 136 0.27 9.25 -8.83
C PHE A 136 1.41 9.92 -8.07
N VAL A 137 1.98 10.99 -8.62
CA VAL A 137 3.07 11.75 -7.98
C VAL A 137 2.65 12.39 -6.66
N SER A 138 1.34 12.51 -6.39
CA SER A 138 0.85 13.19 -5.18
C SER A 138 0.72 12.29 -3.95
N ILE A 139 0.87 10.96 -4.06
CA ILE A 139 0.86 10.03 -2.91
C ILE A 139 2.31 9.68 -2.54
N PRO A 140 2.79 10.09 -1.36
CA PRO A 140 4.18 9.84 -0.96
C PRO A 140 4.34 8.41 -0.39
N TYR A 141 4.38 7.38 -1.25
CA TYR A 141 4.50 5.99 -0.85
C TYR A 141 5.74 5.68 -0.01
N THR A 142 6.90 6.26 -0.33
CA THR A 142 8.12 6.11 0.47
C THR A 142 7.89 6.50 1.94
N ARG A 143 7.12 7.57 2.18
CA ARG A 143 6.75 7.98 3.54
C ARG A 143 5.79 6.99 4.19
N PHE A 144 4.86 6.42 3.43
CA PHE A 144 3.95 5.39 3.94
C PHE A 144 4.72 4.14 4.37
N PHE A 145 5.62 3.63 3.52
CA PHE A 145 6.41 2.44 3.84
C PHE A 145 7.32 2.67 5.04
N TRP A 146 7.92 3.85 5.16
CA TRP A 146 8.66 4.21 6.37
C TRP A 146 7.78 4.17 7.64
N ILE A 147 6.55 4.72 7.59
CA ILE A 147 5.60 4.66 8.71
C ILE A 147 5.22 3.19 9.00
N LEU A 148 4.93 2.41 7.97
CA LEU A 148 4.58 0.99 8.11
C LEU A 148 5.73 0.21 8.79
N THR A 149 6.96 0.40 8.32
CA THR A 149 8.15 -0.22 8.90
C THR A 149 8.30 0.13 10.38
N CYS A 150 8.14 1.41 10.76
CA CYS A 150 8.20 1.83 12.15
C CYS A 150 7.10 1.21 13.03
N VAL A 151 5.87 1.09 12.50
CA VAL A 151 4.73 0.51 13.24
C VAL A 151 4.88 -1.01 13.34
N ALA A 152 5.30 -1.68 12.27
CA ALA A 152 5.52 -3.12 12.21
C ALA A 152 6.70 -3.56 13.10
N ALA A 153 7.80 -2.83 13.08
CA ALA A 153 8.97 -3.11 13.91
C ALA A 153 8.65 -3.09 15.42
N LYS A 154 7.77 -2.18 15.88
CA LYS A 154 7.26 -2.16 17.27
C LYS A 154 6.44 -3.40 17.63
N ALA A 155 5.92 -4.10 16.63
CA ALA A 155 5.19 -5.36 16.79
C ALA A 155 6.09 -6.59 16.53
N GLY A 156 7.39 -6.40 16.27
CA GLY A 156 8.34 -7.47 15.98
C GLY A 156 8.18 -8.06 14.56
N ILE A 157 7.55 -7.33 13.60
CA ILE A 157 7.29 -7.81 12.25
C ILE A 157 8.19 -7.05 11.27
N PRO A 158 9.11 -7.71 10.56
CA PRO A 158 9.94 -7.09 9.52
C PRO A 158 9.12 -6.74 8.28
N VAL A 159 9.55 -5.66 7.60
CA VAL A 159 9.00 -5.21 6.32
C VAL A 159 10.10 -5.22 5.28
N ILE A 160 9.86 -5.91 4.16
CA ILE A 160 10.77 -6.00 3.02
C ILE A 160 10.16 -5.23 1.86
N GLU A 161 10.92 -4.32 1.26
CA GLU A 161 10.56 -3.66 0.02
C GLU A 161 11.22 -4.39 -1.16
N THR A 162 10.45 -4.70 -2.21
CA THR A 162 10.92 -5.35 -3.43
C THR A 162 10.40 -4.62 -4.66
N GLU A 163 11.10 -4.78 -5.78
CA GLU A 163 10.67 -4.20 -7.05
C GLU A 163 9.43 -4.94 -7.61
N GLU A 164 8.62 -4.25 -8.42
CA GLU A 164 7.31 -4.73 -8.89
C GLU A 164 7.29 -5.22 -10.34
N SER A 165 8.44 -5.27 -11.02
CA SER A 165 8.47 -5.61 -12.44
C SER A 165 7.78 -6.93 -12.70
N TYR A 166 6.90 -6.93 -13.69
CA TYR A 166 6.13 -8.09 -14.17
C TYR A 166 5.15 -8.74 -13.17
N THR A 167 5.04 -8.27 -11.93
CA THR A 167 4.14 -8.87 -10.93
C THR A 167 2.66 -8.81 -11.34
N SER A 168 2.24 -7.78 -12.06
CA SER A 168 0.89 -7.64 -12.59
C SER A 168 0.64 -8.45 -13.87
N LYS A 169 1.71 -8.94 -14.55
CA LYS A 169 1.62 -9.71 -15.79
C LYS A 169 1.71 -11.21 -15.55
N ALA A 170 2.57 -11.64 -14.63
CA ALA A 170 2.75 -13.05 -14.29
C ALA A 170 1.52 -13.62 -13.58
N SER A 171 1.18 -14.87 -13.85
CA SER A 171 0.11 -15.58 -13.16
C SER A 171 0.59 -16.14 -11.82
N LEU A 172 -0.11 -15.76 -10.74
CA LEU A 172 0.11 -16.32 -9.41
C LEU A 172 -0.30 -17.80 -9.37
N ILE A 173 -1.46 -18.12 -9.93
CA ILE A 173 -2.04 -19.47 -9.92
C ILE A 173 -1.19 -20.44 -10.71
N ASP A 174 -0.77 -20.04 -11.91
CA ASP A 174 0.05 -20.86 -12.81
C ASP A 174 1.53 -20.86 -12.42
N LYS A 175 1.90 -20.13 -11.38
CA LYS A 175 3.27 -19.99 -10.86
C LYS A 175 4.29 -19.58 -11.93
N ASP A 176 3.90 -18.64 -12.81
CA ASP A 176 4.79 -18.13 -13.85
C ASP A 176 6.11 -17.63 -13.26
N PRO A 177 7.25 -17.77 -13.95
CA PRO A 177 8.49 -17.14 -13.57
C PRO A 177 8.32 -15.60 -13.60
N ILE A 178 8.86 -14.90 -12.60
CA ILE A 178 8.77 -13.45 -12.50
C ILE A 178 10.16 -12.87 -12.73
N PRO A 179 10.46 -12.35 -13.94
CA PRO A 179 11.77 -11.79 -14.24
C PRO A 179 11.99 -10.48 -13.49
N VAL A 180 13.28 -10.12 -13.33
CA VAL A 180 13.70 -8.81 -12.84
C VAL A 180 13.95 -7.93 -14.03
N TYR A 181 13.41 -6.71 -14.02
CA TYR A 181 13.66 -5.73 -15.08
C TYR A 181 15.14 -5.32 -15.12
N LYS A 182 15.72 -5.38 -16.31
CA LYS A 182 17.07 -4.86 -16.59
C LYS A 182 16.96 -3.82 -17.69
N GLU A 183 17.52 -2.66 -17.47
CA GLU A 183 17.56 -1.60 -18.48
C GLU A 183 18.31 -2.09 -19.74
N GLY A 184 17.71 -1.89 -20.91
CA GLY A 184 18.24 -2.39 -22.18
C GLY A 184 17.90 -3.83 -22.52
N ASP A 185 17.17 -4.55 -21.65
CA ASP A 185 16.69 -5.90 -21.95
C ASP A 185 15.56 -5.84 -23.00
N ARG A 186 15.78 -6.58 -24.12
CA ARG A 186 14.82 -6.70 -25.24
C ARG A 186 14.06 -8.02 -25.20
N LEU A 187 14.16 -8.79 -24.10
CA LEU A 187 13.50 -10.09 -24.00
C LEU A 187 11.99 -9.89 -23.87
N GLU A 188 11.24 -10.55 -24.74
CA GLU A 188 9.80 -10.68 -24.59
C GLU A 188 9.48 -11.83 -23.65
N TYR A 189 8.77 -11.52 -22.57
CA TYR A 189 8.35 -12.52 -21.60
C TYR A 189 6.89 -12.92 -21.87
N HIS A 190 6.64 -14.20 -22.01
CA HIS A 190 5.31 -14.77 -22.16
C HIS A 190 4.82 -15.29 -20.83
N PHE A 191 3.59 -14.95 -20.47
CA PHE A 191 2.94 -15.40 -19.24
C PHE A 191 1.75 -16.27 -19.55
N SER A 192 1.45 -17.24 -18.67
CA SER A 192 0.38 -18.22 -18.86
C SER A 192 -1.01 -17.59 -18.81
N GLY A 193 -1.20 -16.61 -17.94
CA GLY A 193 -2.46 -15.90 -17.78
C GLY A 193 -2.46 -14.53 -18.46
N LYS A 194 -3.61 -13.87 -18.43
CA LYS A 194 -3.81 -12.54 -19.02
C LYS A 194 -4.76 -11.68 -18.20
N ARG A 195 -4.58 -10.36 -18.27
CA ARG A 195 -5.52 -9.40 -17.70
C ARG A 195 -6.69 -9.21 -18.68
N ILE A 196 -7.90 -9.65 -18.29
CA ILE A 196 -9.11 -9.58 -19.14
C ILE A 196 -9.88 -8.27 -18.96
N SER A 197 -9.73 -7.62 -17.80
CA SER A 197 -10.28 -6.29 -17.53
C SER A 197 -9.41 -5.53 -16.52
N ARG A 198 -9.76 -4.27 -16.21
CA ARG A 198 -9.01 -3.46 -15.25
C ARG A 198 -8.84 -4.13 -13.88
N GLY A 199 -9.84 -4.87 -13.41
CA GLY A 199 -9.86 -5.49 -12.09
C GLY A 199 -9.76 -7.01 -12.11
N GLN A 200 -9.65 -7.66 -13.28
CA GLN A 200 -9.73 -9.10 -13.42
C GLN A 200 -8.53 -9.67 -14.19
N TYR A 201 -8.00 -10.74 -13.67
CA TYR A 201 -6.93 -11.53 -14.23
C TYR A 201 -7.42 -12.98 -14.42
N GLU A 202 -7.16 -13.58 -15.55
CA GLU A 202 -7.52 -14.95 -15.93
C GLU A 202 -6.27 -15.80 -16.02
N SER A 203 -6.23 -16.93 -15.31
CA SER A 203 -5.16 -17.91 -15.39
C SER A 203 -5.26 -18.73 -16.68
N LYS A 204 -4.25 -19.56 -16.97
CA LYS A 204 -4.23 -20.46 -18.12
C LYS A 204 -5.47 -21.38 -18.19
N GLU A 205 -5.95 -21.83 -17.05
CA GLU A 205 -7.11 -22.74 -16.92
C GLU A 205 -8.45 -22.00 -16.83
N GLY A 206 -8.46 -20.68 -17.06
CA GLY A 206 -9.70 -19.88 -17.03
C GLY A 206 -10.15 -19.45 -15.62
N THR A 207 -9.36 -19.67 -14.58
CA THR A 207 -9.70 -19.20 -13.24
C THR A 207 -9.53 -17.69 -13.16
N ILE A 208 -10.62 -17.00 -12.81
CA ILE A 208 -10.63 -15.53 -12.70
C ILE A 208 -10.35 -15.12 -11.26
N MET A 209 -9.44 -14.17 -11.08
CA MET A 209 -9.13 -13.54 -9.79
C MET A 209 -9.02 -12.03 -9.92
N ASN A 210 -8.99 -11.33 -8.79
CA ASN A 210 -8.74 -9.88 -8.81
C ASN A 210 -7.29 -9.62 -9.25
N ALA A 211 -7.10 -8.71 -10.22
CA ALA A 211 -5.79 -8.44 -10.82
C ALA A 211 -4.77 -7.85 -9.83
N ASP A 212 -5.21 -7.04 -8.88
CA ASP A 212 -4.32 -6.44 -7.87
C ASP A 212 -3.98 -7.50 -6.78
N VAL A 213 -4.88 -8.46 -6.52
CA VAL A 213 -4.60 -9.63 -5.66
C VAL A 213 -3.55 -10.53 -6.31
N ASN A 214 -3.62 -10.74 -7.65
CA ASN A 214 -2.57 -11.42 -8.41
C ASN A 214 -1.21 -10.74 -8.23
N GLY A 215 -1.18 -9.40 -8.37
CA GLY A 215 0.03 -8.59 -8.14
C GLY A 215 0.61 -8.78 -6.74
N ALA A 216 -0.24 -8.67 -5.70
CA ALA A 216 0.19 -8.83 -4.31
C ALA A 216 0.79 -10.22 -4.02
N GLY A 217 0.23 -11.29 -4.62
CA GLY A 217 0.78 -12.64 -4.51
C GLY A 217 2.14 -12.77 -5.20
N ASN A 218 2.29 -12.19 -6.37
CA ASN A 218 3.55 -12.20 -7.10
C ASN A 218 4.64 -11.35 -6.43
N ILE A 219 4.29 -10.30 -5.70
CA ILE A 219 5.21 -9.55 -4.84
C ILE A 219 5.79 -10.46 -3.74
N ILE A 220 4.98 -11.31 -3.11
CA ILE A 220 5.49 -12.33 -2.17
C ILE A 220 6.49 -13.26 -2.89
N ARG A 221 6.14 -13.77 -4.07
CA ARG A 221 6.98 -14.71 -4.83
C ARG A 221 8.30 -14.12 -5.30
N LYS A 222 8.41 -12.83 -5.48
CA LYS A 222 9.69 -12.18 -5.79
C LYS A 222 10.72 -12.29 -4.69
N VAL A 223 10.29 -12.30 -3.43
CA VAL A 223 11.18 -12.42 -2.26
C VAL A 223 11.27 -13.89 -1.81
N TYR A 224 10.14 -14.57 -1.80
CA TYR A 224 10.01 -15.96 -1.38
C TYR A 224 9.37 -16.79 -2.50
N PRO A 225 10.17 -17.26 -3.50
CA PRO A 225 9.64 -17.95 -4.68
C PRO A 225 8.74 -19.15 -4.36
N ASN A 226 9.05 -19.87 -3.29
CA ASN A 226 8.36 -21.08 -2.86
C ASN A 226 7.21 -20.82 -1.88
N ALA A 227 6.85 -19.57 -1.62
CA ALA A 227 5.85 -19.19 -0.60
C ALA A 227 4.45 -19.80 -0.83
N PHE A 228 4.15 -20.19 -2.06
CA PHE A 228 2.87 -20.83 -2.44
C PHE A 228 3.04 -22.31 -2.83
N ASP A 229 4.19 -22.92 -2.52
CA ASP A 229 4.35 -24.36 -2.72
C ASP A 229 3.45 -25.10 -1.74
N GLY A 230 2.73 -26.11 -2.28
CA GLY A 230 1.70 -26.81 -1.50
C GLY A 230 0.34 -26.09 -1.42
N VAL A 231 0.20 -24.84 -1.86
CA VAL A 231 -1.10 -24.20 -2.03
C VAL A 231 -1.74 -24.69 -3.33
N THR A 232 -2.75 -25.53 -3.20
CA THR A 232 -3.52 -26.09 -4.33
C THR A 232 -4.86 -25.37 -4.52
N ASP A 233 -5.41 -24.78 -3.45
CA ASP A 233 -6.67 -24.07 -3.49
C ASP A 233 -6.44 -22.56 -3.38
N PHE A 234 -6.71 -21.85 -4.47
CA PHE A 234 -6.72 -20.38 -4.55
C PHE A 234 -8.14 -19.80 -4.46
N SER A 235 -9.15 -20.57 -4.06
CA SER A 235 -10.54 -20.10 -3.97
C SER A 235 -10.71 -18.89 -3.07
N TYR A 236 -9.83 -18.72 -2.07
CA TYR A 236 -9.82 -17.54 -1.19
C TYR A 236 -9.44 -16.25 -1.93
N THR A 237 -8.75 -16.32 -3.07
CA THR A 237 -8.39 -15.15 -3.89
C THR A 237 -9.54 -14.69 -4.78
N ASN A 238 -10.53 -15.56 -5.04
CA ASN A 238 -11.74 -15.28 -5.80
C ASN A 238 -12.91 -14.81 -4.91
N LYS A 239 -12.77 -14.94 -3.59
CA LYS A 239 -13.78 -14.46 -2.63
C LYS A 239 -13.86 -12.95 -2.67
N THR A 240 -14.97 -12.42 -2.20
CA THR A 240 -15.18 -10.97 -2.09
C THR A 240 -14.01 -10.34 -1.35
N VAL A 241 -13.25 -9.51 -2.05
CA VAL A 241 -12.14 -8.76 -1.46
C VAL A 241 -12.71 -7.74 -0.46
N ILE A 242 -12.24 -7.77 0.77
CA ILE A 242 -12.70 -6.83 1.81
C ILE A 242 -12.19 -5.43 1.47
N ARG A 243 -13.11 -4.48 1.25
CA ARG A 243 -12.75 -3.08 1.05
C ARG A 243 -12.71 -2.34 2.38
N VAL A 244 -11.51 -1.92 2.76
CA VAL A 244 -11.24 -1.16 3.99
C VAL A 244 -11.34 0.32 3.68
N THR A 245 -12.50 0.90 3.99
CA THR A 245 -12.76 2.34 3.79
C THR A 245 -12.16 3.18 4.92
N ARG A 246 -12.16 4.50 4.74
CA ARG A 246 -11.74 5.45 5.79
C ARG A 246 -12.51 5.25 7.10
N GLU A 247 -13.79 4.97 7.04
CA GLU A 247 -14.65 4.75 8.21
C GLU A 247 -14.15 3.55 9.02
N VAL A 248 -13.85 2.43 8.36
CA VAL A 248 -13.29 1.22 8.99
C VAL A 248 -11.96 1.55 9.67
N LEU A 249 -11.06 2.28 8.98
CA LEU A 249 -9.78 2.73 9.55
C LEU A 249 -9.96 3.65 10.77
N CYS A 250 -11.03 4.44 10.81
CA CYS A 250 -11.32 5.31 11.95
C CYS A 250 -11.86 4.55 13.16
N HIS A 251 -12.70 3.52 12.95
CA HIS A 251 -13.34 2.77 14.04
C HIS A 251 -12.43 1.72 14.68
N ALA A 252 -11.38 1.27 14.01
CA ALA A 252 -10.43 0.29 14.54
C ALA A 252 -9.78 0.74 15.87
N LYS A 253 -9.66 2.05 16.11
CA LYS A 253 -9.07 2.59 17.36
C LYS A 253 -10.05 2.67 18.55
N HIS A 254 -11.36 2.68 18.35
CA HIS A 254 -12.31 2.86 19.47
C HIS A 254 -12.51 1.59 20.32
N LYS A 255 -12.25 0.40 19.80
CA LYS A 255 -12.42 -0.86 20.56
C LYS A 255 -11.39 -1.07 21.68
N LYS A 256 -10.23 -0.42 21.63
CA LYS A 256 -9.16 -0.57 22.66
C LYS A 256 -9.31 0.37 23.89
N LYS A 257 -10.21 1.37 23.87
CA LYS A 257 -10.33 2.34 24.97
C LYS A 257 -11.31 1.96 26.09
N HIS A 258 -12.07 0.88 25.98
CA HIS A 258 -13.11 0.53 26.97
C HIS A 258 -12.75 -0.60 27.94
N ALA A 259 -11.52 -1.13 27.93
CA ALA A 259 -11.04 -2.01 28.98
C ALA A 259 -10.35 -1.17 30.08
N ARG A 260 -11.13 -0.42 30.86
CA ARG A 260 -10.64 0.12 32.16
C ARG A 260 -10.54 -1.06 33.14
N PRO A 261 -9.40 -1.32 33.78
CA PRO A 261 -9.34 -2.29 34.88
C PRO A 261 -10.27 -1.82 36.00
N GLN A 262 -11.17 -2.66 36.42
CA GLN A 262 -11.98 -2.42 37.62
C GLN A 262 -11.05 -2.30 38.83
N ARG A 263 -10.96 -1.11 39.42
CA ARG A 263 -10.34 -0.90 40.73
C ARG A 263 -11.13 -1.75 41.74
N LYS A 264 -10.51 -2.82 42.24
CA LYS A 264 -11.00 -3.50 43.44
C LYS A 264 -11.03 -2.47 44.59
N ARG A 265 -12.23 -2.14 45.04
CA ARG A 265 -12.42 -1.42 46.29
C ARG A 265 -11.96 -2.38 47.41
N GLY A 266 -10.84 -2.06 48.06
CA GLY A 266 -10.43 -2.72 49.26
C GLY A 266 -11.48 -2.47 50.36
N MET A 267 -12.05 -3.54 50.89
CA MET A 267 -12.75 -3.52 52.15
C MET A 267 -11.71 -3.39 53.25
N ASN A 268 -11.66 -2.25 53.90
CA ASN A 268 -11.02 -2.15 55.24
C ASN A 268 -12.07 -2.54 56.27
N ARG A 269 -11.71 -3.54 57.06
CA ARG A 269 -12.15 -3.71 58.45
C ARG A 269 -11.05 -3.28 59.33
#